data_80f577edd8479ea8675421712e70e56f
#
_entry.id   80f577edd8479ea8675421712e70e56f
#
_cell.length_a   1.000
_cell.length_b   1.000
_cell.length_c   1.000
_cell.angle_alpha   90.00
_cell.angle_beta   90.00
_cell.angle_gamma   90.00
#
_symmetry.space_group_name_H-M   'P 1'
#
loop_
_entity.id
_entity.type
_entity.pdbx_description
1 polymer ?
#
loop_
_entity_poly.entity_id
_entity_poly.type
_entity_poly.pdbx_seq_one_letter_code
_entity_poly.pdbx_strand_id
1 'polypeptide(L)' 'MNERSRSPAPGERVQSAAPERVSSESLLGRNRELVIVHNGREYHLRLTQNGKLILTA' A
#
# COMPACT_ATOMS: atom_id res chain seq x y z
N MET A 1 -8.08 24.14 2.30
CA MET A 1 -8.11 23.54 1.95
C MET A 1 -7.86 23.25 1.59
N ASN A 2 -7.82 22.97 1.53
CA ASN A 2 -7.60 22.30 1.15
C ASN A 2 -7.62 21.86 0.50
N GLU A 3 -7.80 21.88 0.10
CA GLU A 3 -7.92 21.10 -0.42
C GLU A 3 -7.37 20.22 -0.67
N ARG A 4 -6.91 19.80 -0.36
CA ARG A 4 -6.44 18.74 -0.30
C ARG A 4 -6.58 18.21 0.87
N SER A 5 -6.76 18.79 1.72
CA SER A 5 -6.94 18.20 2.94
C SER A 5 -8.17 17.42 2.98
N ARG A 6 -9.14 17.82 2.35
CA ARG A 6 -10.29 17.01 2.39
C ARG A 6 -10.00 15.74 1.64
N SER A 7 -10.68 14.74 2.01
CA SER A 7 -10.50 13.46 1.42
C SER A 7 -11.43 13.30 0.26
N PRO A 8 -10.93 13.29 -0.93
CA PRO A 8 -11.79 13.10 -2.07
C PRO A 8 -12.33 11.70 -2.08
N ALA A 9 -13.37 11.49 -2.82
CA ALA A 9 -13.87 10.16 -3.02
C ALA A 9 -12.76 9.31 -3.64
N PRO A 10 -12.77 8.01 -3.40
CA PRO A 10 -11.68 7.19 -3.91
C PRO A 10 -11.46 7.34 -5.39
N GLY A 11 -12.50 7.44 -6.17
CA GLY A 11 -12.31 7.61 -7.58
C GLY A 11 -11.72 8.93 -7.95
N GLU A 12 -11.99 9.92 -7.13
CA GLU A 12 -11.44 11.22 -7.42
C GLU A 12 -9.99 11.31 -7.09
N ARG A 13 -9.57 10.51 -6.16
CA ARG A 13 -8.20 10.58 -5.75
C ARG A 13 -7.26 10.22 -6.86
N VAL A 14 -7.70 9.45 -7.82
CA VAL A 14 -6.83 9.08 -8.90
C VAL A 14 -6.47 10.25 -9.79
N GLN A 15 -7.16 11.37 -9.62
CA GLN A 15 -6.78 12.53 -10.36
C GLN A 15 -5.46 13.08 -9.90
N SER A 16 -5.02 12.66 -8.77
CA SER A 16 -3.78 13.15 -8.25
C SER A 16 -2.64 12.79 -9.19
N ALA A 17 -1.73 13.71 -9.39
CA ALA A 17 -0.60 13.47 -10.24
C ALA A 17 0.37 12.49 -9.60
N ALA A 18 0.41 12.45 -8.29
CA ALA A 18 1.35 11.58 -7.59
C ALA A 18 0.59 10.50 -6.87
N PRO A 19 1.15 9.30 -6.83
CA PRO A 19 0.52 8.25 -6.06
C PRO A 19 0.62 8.53 -4.58
N GLU A 20 -0.29 7.94 -3.84
CA GLU A 20 -0.23 8.03 -2.40
C GLU A 20 0.88 7.15 -1.88
N ARG A 21 1.36 7.49 -0.71
CA ARG A 21 2.42 6.75 -0.08
C ARG A 21 1.92 6.08 1.16
N VAL A 22 2.47 4.92 1.44
CA VAL A 22 2.17 4.20 2.66
C VAL A 22 3.46 3.55 3.11
N SER A 23 3.71 3.57 4.41
CA SER A 23 4.91 2.96 4.92
C SER A 23 4.72 1.45 5.01
N SER A 24 5.81 0.73 4.86
CA SER A 24 5.75 -0.71 5.03
C SER A 24 5.36 -1.08 6.45
N GLU A 25 5.76 -0.27 7.40
CA GLU A 25 5.39 -0.52 8.78
C GLU A 25 3.89 -0.46 8.98
N SER A 26 3.25 0.46 8.29
CA SER A 26 1.80 0.54 8.36
C SER A 26 1.14 -0.70 7.79
N LEU A 27 1.73 -1.24 6.75
CA LEU A 27 1.16 -2.42 6.11
C LEU A 27 1.44 -3.68 6.89
N LEU A 28 2.67 -3.86 7.31
CA LEU A 28 3.08 -5.14 7.89
C LEU A 28 2.88 -5.19 9.39
N GLY A 29 2.88 -4.03 10.05
CA GLY A 29 2.83 -4.02 11.49
C GLY A 29 4.04 -4.71 12.06
N ARG A 30 3.80 -5.70 12.89
CA ARG A 30 4.89 -6.46 13.49
C ARG A 30 5.25 -7.69 12.68
N ASN A 31 4.51 -7.93 11.64
CA ASN A 31 4.72 -9.13 10.84
C ASN A 31 5.75 -8.87 9.78
N ARG A 32 6.29 -9.92 9.25
CA ARG A 32 7.25 -9.79 8.17
C ARG A 32 6.61 -10.14 6.84
N GLU A 33 5.35 -10.46 6.86
CA GLU A 33 4.66 -10.86 5.65
C GLU A 33 3.21 -10.41 5.72
N LEU A 34 2.68 -10.04 4.57
CA LEU A 34 1.30 -9.60 4.44
C LEU A 34 0.74 -10.21 3.18
N VAL A 35 -0.48 -10.73 3.27
CA VAL A 35 -1.15 -11.26 2.09
C VAL A 35 -2.12 -10.21 1.60
N ILE A 36 -2.02 -9.91 0.32
CA ILE A 36 -2.90 -8.95 -0.33
C ILE A 36 -3.77 -9.72 -1.30
N VAL A 37 -5.08 -9.60 -1.12
CA VAL A 37 -6.02 -10.27 -2.00
C VAL A 37 -6.49 -9.27 -3.05
N HIS A 38 -6.27 -9.62 -4.30
CA HIS A 38 -6.64 -8.75 -5.40
C HIS A 38 -7.28 -9.58 -6.50
N ASN A 39 -8.55 -9.32 -6.77
CA ASN A 39 -9.29 -10.03 -7.80
C ASN A 39 -9.24 -11.54 -7.60
N GLY A 40 -9.37 -11.97 -6.35
CA GLY A 40 -9.36 -13.37 -6.04
C GLY A 40 -8.00 -14.02 -6.03
N ARG A 41 -6.96 -13.24 -6.22
CA ARG A 41 -5.60 -13.74 -6.22
C ARG A 41 -4.87 -13.22 -5.01
N GLU A 42 -4.06 -14.05 -4.38
CA GLU A 42 -3.29 -13.66 -3.23
C GLU A 42 -1.88 -13.30 -3.64
N TYR A 43 -1.43 -12.16 -3.15
CA TYR A 43 -0.06 -11.71 -3.34
C TYR A 43 0.58 -11.65 -1.98
N HIS A 44 1.84 -12.02 -1.90
CA HIS A 44 2.57 -12.03 -0.65
C HIS A 44 3.61 -10.94 -0.66
N LEU A 45 3.49 -10.04 0.29
CA LEU A 45 4.45 -8.97 0.48
C LEU A 45 5.33 -9.35 1.67
N ARG A 46 6.63 -9.45 1.45
CA ARG A 46 7.53 -9.92 2.48
C ARG A 46 8.66 -8.95 2.68
N LEU A 47 9.10 -8.89 3.91
CA LEU A 47 10.25 -8.09 4.27
C LEU A 47 11.45 -9.02 4.43
N THR A 48 12.50 -8.76 3.67
CA THR A 48 13.68 -9.61 3.70
C THR A 48 14.59 -9.17 4.83
N GLN A 49 15.58 -10.00 5.12
CA GLN A 49 16.55 -9.68 6.14
C GLN A 49 17.39 -8.47 5.77
N ASN A 50 17.50 -8.20 4.50
CA ASN A 50 18.26 -7.03 4.05
C ASN A 50 17.43 -5.76 4.07
N GLY A 51 16.23 -5.82 4.60
CA GLY A 51 15.41 -4.64 4.68
C GLY A 51 14.72 -4.26 3.40
N LYS A 52 14.61 -5.19 2.47
CA LYS A 52 13.93 -4.93 1.22
C LYS A 52 12.60 -5.63 1.19
N LEU A 53 11.70 -5.11 0.39
CA LEU A 53 10.39 -5.71 0.22
C LEU A 53 10.35 -6.48 -1.09
N ILE A 54 9.71 -7.63 -1.05
CA ILE A 54 9.44 -8.39 -2.26
C ILE A 54 7.96 -8.71 -2.30
N LEU A 55 7.44 -8.76 -3.51
CA LEU A 55 6.04 -9.06 -3.73
C LEU A 55 5.96 -10.23 -4.70
N THR A 56 5.25 -11.27 -4.28
CA THR A 56 5.09 -12.45 -5.13
C THR A 56 3.61 -12.79 -5.22
N ALA A 57 3.25 -13.43 -6.30
CA ALA A 57 1.87 -13.84 -6.52
C ALA A 57 1.71 -15.33 -6.32
#